data_f80ac8b68c394b4ff030ce8b2f1f8ca6
#
_entry.id   f80ac8b68c394b4ff030ce8b2f1f8ca6
#
_cell.length_a   1.000
_cell.length_b   1.000
_cell.length_c   1.000
_cell.angle_alpha   90.00
_cell.angle_beta   90.00
_cell.angle_gamma   90.00
#
_symmetry.space_group_name_H-M   'P 1'
#
loop_
_entity.id
_entity.type
_entity.pdbx_description
1 polymer ?
#
loop_
_entity_poly.entity_id
_entity_poly.type
_entity_poly.pdbx_seq_one_letter_code
_entity_poly.pdbx_strand_id
1 'polypeptide(L)'
;MRGRRTRGALAAVALTGALLTGCGGQDAAGPAAPAGQVQPGGAADAAAPADGGKAPGGESAAPADGAQGGAAAGGAGRAAPALARSEPQKITIPSLNLSSTLETLRQNTDGTMQTPKDPALAGWYEPGPTPGSQGPAVIAGHVTWNGAAAVFEKLKSMKGGDTIKVTRKDGKTVTFTVDRVAEYPKAEFPTMEVYKNLDHAGLRLVTCGGDFDPKKHYYDSNVVVFARMTGAA
;
A
#
# COMPACT_ATOMS: atom_id res chain seq x y z
N MET A 1 -68.36 37.37 6.34
CA MET A 1 -68.05 38.80 6.52
C MET A 1 -66.66 39.00 5.97
N ARG A 2 -66.63 39.67 4.85
CA ARG A 2 -65.85 40.86 4.41
C ARG A 2 -64.37 40.78 4.87
N GLY A 3 -63.35 40.64 4.08
CA GLY A 3 -63.05 41.31 2.83
C GLY A 3 -61.97 42.35 3.10
N ARG A 4 -60.78 42.22 2.45
CA ARG A 4 -60.11 43.35 1.83
C ARG A 4 -58.84 42.92 1.08
N ARG A 5 -58.91 43.14 -0.18
CA ARG A 5 -57.80 43.18 -1.14
C ARG A 5 -57.07 44.51 -0.97
N THR A 6 -55.76 44.53 -1.04
CA THR A 6 -55.02 45.70 -1.50
C THR A 6 -53.94 45.28 -2.50
N ARG A 7 -54.08 45.89 -3.68
CA ARG A 7 -53.16 45.88 -4.81
C ARG A 7 -52.16 47.05 -4.62
N GLY A 8 -51.01 46.93 -5.15
CA GLY A 8 -50.05 48.03 -5.38
C GLY A 8 -48.67 47.45 -5.49
N ALA A 9 -47.85 47.74 -6.38
CA ALA A 9 -47.78 48.45 -7.68
C ALA A 9 -46.39 48.20 -8.16
N LEU A 10 -46.25 48.09 -9.47
CA LEU A 10 -45.00 47.97 -10.26
C LEU A 10 -44.05 49.14 -10.00
N ALA A 11 -42.75 48.87 -9.96
CA ALA A 11 -41.73 49.83 -10.39
C ALA A 11 -40.62 49.07 -11.12
N ALA A 12 -40.64 49.19 -12.41
CA ALA A 12 -39.54 48.85 -13.29
C ALA A 12 -38.51 50.00 -13.27
N VAL A 13 -37.23 49.66 -13.02
CA VAL A 13 -36.12 50.56 -13.31
C VAL A 13 -35.14 49.76 -14.17
N ALA A 14 -35.11 50.10 -15.44
CA ALA A 14 -34.06 49.76 -16.37
C ALA A 14 -32.94 50.79 -16.21
N LEU A 15 -31.69 50.35 -16.04
CA LEU A 15 -30.50 51.13 -16.35
C LEU A 15 -29.43 50.27 -16.99
N THR A 16 -29.07 50.75 -18.12
CA THR A 16 -28.08 50.37 -19.11
C THR A 16 -26.63 50.31 -18.58
N GLY A 17 -25.87 49.29 -19.04
CA GLY A 17 -24.55 49.47 -19.63
C GLY A 17 -23.35 49.56 -18.73
N ALA A 18 -22.50 48.53 -18.83
CA ALA A 18 -21.06 48.67 -19.04
C ALA A 18 -20.45 47.30 -19.33
N LEU A 19 -20.00 47.11 -20.57
CA LEU A 19 -19.08 46.08 -20.97
C LEU A 19 -17.72 46.41 -20.37
N LEU A 20 -17.21 45.53 -19.51
CA LEU A 20 -15.78 45.44 -19.18
C LEU A 20 -15.34 44.00 -19.38
N THR A 21 -14.64 43.82 -20.48
CA THR A 21 -13.78 42.68 -20.74
C THR A 21 -12.69 42.63 -19.66
N GLY A 22 -12.73 41.57 -18.82
CA GLY A 22 -11.69 41.23 -17.83
C GLY A 22 -11.41 39.76 -17.92
N CYS A 23 -10.35 39.37 -18.62
CA CYS A 23 -9.71 38.09 -18.50
C CYS A 23 -9.28 37.86 -17.07
N GLY A 24 -9.49 36.64 -16.56
CA GLY A 24 -8.87 36.19 -15.29
C GLY A 24 -9.82 35.47 -14.35
N GLY A 25 -10.45 34.39 -14.81
CA GLY A 25 -11.04 33.40 -13.93
C GLY A 25 -9.96 32.40 -13.51
N GLN A 26 -9.30 32.62 -12.39
CA GLN A 26 -8.61 31.57 -11.70
C GLN A 26 -9.62 30.93 -10.77
N ASP A 27 -10.06 29.75 -11.18
CA ASP A 27 -10.67 28.82 -10.24
C ASP A 27 -9.63 28.48 -9.20
N ALA A 28 -9.83 28.99 -7.99
CA ALA A 28 -9.06 28.60 -6.83
C ALA A 28 -9.44 27.16 -6.46
N ALA A 29 -8.87 26.20 -7.17
CA ALA A 29 -8.71 24.86 -6.64
C ALA A 29 -7.82 24.98 -5.41
N GLY A 30 -8.36 24.72 -4.24
CA GLY A 30 -7.59 24.64 -3.01
C GLY A 30 -6.44 23.66 -3.21
N PRO A 31 -5.27 23.89 -2.57
CA PRO A 31 -4.11 23.06 -2.76
C PRO A 31 -4.44 21.62 -2.31
N ALA A 32 -4.44 20.70 -3.26
CA ALA A 32 -4.42 19.28 -2.97
C ALA A 32 -3.16 19.01 -2.14
N ALA A 33 -3.31 18.52 -0.93
CA ALA A 33 -2.20 18.11 -0.10
C ALA A 33 -1.38 17.06 -0.89
N PRO A 34 -0.05 17.20 -0.99
CA PRO A 34 0.76 16.20 -1.67
C PRO A 34 0.63 14.88 -0.90
N ALA A 35 0.10 13.88 -1.57
CA ALA A 35 0.07 12.52 -1.06
C ALA A 35 1.50 12.11 -0.73
N GLY A 36 1.75 11.65 0.50
CA GLY A 36 3.05 11.16 0.92
C GLY A 36 3.54 10.07 -0.04
N GLN A 37 4.55 10.39 -0.83
CA GLN A 37 5.06 9.51 -1.87
C GLN A 37 5.83 8.35 -1.25
N VAL A 38 5.36 7.14 -1.50
CA VAL A 38 6.17 5.93 -1.29
C VAL A 38 7.03 5.79 -2.54
N GLN A 39 8.29 6.25 -2.47
CA GLN A 39 9.23 6.11 -3.59
C GLN A 39 9.82 4.70 -3.64
N PRO A 40 9.70 3.97 -4.73
CA PRO A 40 10.69 2.95 -5.06
C PRO A 40 11.96 3.67 -5.56
N GLY A 41 13.06 3.51 -4.85
CA GLY A 41 14.36 4.08 -5.24
C GLY A 41 14.74 3.68 -6.67
N GLY A 42 15.23 4.65 -7.44
CA GLY A 42 15.69 4.45 -8.81
C GLY A 42 16.75 3.37 -8.89
N ALA A 43 16.60 2.49 -9.88
CA ALA A 43 17.63 1.54 -10.27
C ALA A 43 18.87 2.31 -10.77
N ALA A 44 19.96 2.22 -10.02
CA ALA A 44 21.26 2.60 -10.53
C ALA A 44 21.71 1.51 -11.51
N ASP A 45 21.95 1.93 -12.74
CA ASP A 45 22.62 1.19 -13.81
C ASP A 45 23.96 0.65 -13.30
N ALA A 46 24.13 -0.67 -13.25
CA ALA A 46 25.42 -1.32 -13.08
C ALA A 46 25.57 -2.35 -14.18
N ALA A 47 26.34 -1.94 -15.19
CA ALA A 47 26.81 -2.78 -16.28
C ALA A 47 27.52 -4.03 -15.73
N ALA A 48 27.14 -5.19 -16.26
CA ALA A 48 27.84 -6.44 -16.07
C ALA A 48 29.09 -6.51 -16.96
N PRO A 49 30.23 -7.06 -16.51
CA PRO A 49 31.21 -7.64 -17.41
C PRO A 49 30.93 -9.14 -17.56
N ALA A 50 30.82 -9.55 -18.82
CA ALA A 50 30.93 -10.94 -19.23
C ALA A 50 32.37 -11.40 -19.09
N ASP A 51 32.61 -12.55 -18.47
CA ASP A 51 33.73 -13.40 -18.89
C ASP A 51 33.44 -14.88 -18.58
N GLY A 52 33.80 -15.71 -19.55
CA GLY A 52 33.53 -17.13 -19.62
C GLY A 52 34.57 -17.96 -18.88
N GLY A 53 34.15 -19.11 -18.39
CA GLY A 53 35.02 -20.12 -17.75
C GLY A 53 34.33 -21.46 -17.58
N LYS A 54 34.52 -22.28 -18.54
CA LYS A 54 34.45 -23.71 -18.76
C LYS A 54 34.54 -24.60 -17.52
N ALA A 55 33.61 -25.57 -17.44
CA ALA A 55 33.64 -26.72 -16.53
C ALA A 55 34.78 -27.72 -16.92
N PRO A 56 35.18 -28.57 -15.99
CA PRO A 56 34.95 -30.00 -16.22
C PRO A 56 34.46 -30.79 -15.00
N GLY A 57 33.80 -31.87 -15.33
CA GLY A 57 33.12 -32.83 -14.50
C GLY A 57 34.00 -33.73 -13.63
N GLY A 58 33.35 -34.47 -12.76
CA GLY A 58 33.94 -35.48 -11.88
C GLY A 58 32.83 -36.16 -11.07
N GLU A 59 32.69 -37.35 -11.34
CA GLU A 59 31.76 -38.45 -11.07
C GLU A 59 31.72 -38.96 -9.63
N SER A 60 30.54 -39.40 -9.22
CA SER A 60 30.19 -40.61 -8.43
C SER A 60 30.67 -40.77 -6.98
N ALA A 61 29.75 -40.92 -6.07
CA ALA A 61 29.44 -42.10 -5.26
C ALA A 61 28.62 -41.76 -4.01
N ALA A 62 27.43 -42.34 -3.87
CA ALA A 62 26.83 -42.71 -2.58
C ALA A 62 27.41 -44.08 -2.16
N PRO A 63 27.30 -44.58 -0.89
CA PRO A 63 26.06 -44.67 -0.14
C PRO A 63 26.18 -44.60 1.41
N ALA A 64 25.02 -44.61 2.06
CA ALA A 64 24.61 -45.33 3.23
C ALA A 64 24.66 -44.72 4.63
N ASP A 65 23.46 -44.60 5.18
CA ASP A 65 22.99 -45.07 6.50
C ASP A 65 23.60 -44.47 7.79
N GLY A 66 22.71 -43.97 8.64
CA GLY A 66 22.97 -43.61 10.02
C GLY A 66 21.81 -42.89 10.68
N ALA A 67 21.00 -43.67 11.37
CA ALA A 67 19.78 -43.29 12.06
C ALA A 67 19.98 -42.38 13.30
N GLN A 68 18.91 -41.62 13.60
CA GLN A 68 18.38 -41.26 14.92
C GLN A 68 19.10 -40.20 15.78
N GLY A 69 18.31 -39.19 16.06
CA GLY A 69 18.56 -38.25 17.14
C GLY A 69 17.57 -37.08 17.10
N GLY A 70 16.36 -37.27 17.64
CA GLY A 70 15.36 -36.23 17.75
C GLY A 70 15.81 -35.11 18.67
N ALA A 71 15.72 -33.88 18.18
CA ALA A 71 15.60 -32.69 18.99
C ALA A 71 14.49 -31.85 18.37
N ALA A 72 13.40 -31.69 19.09
CA ALA A 72 12.30 -30.80 18.75
C ALA A 72 12.82 -29.37 18.73
N ALA A 73 13.22 -28.88 17.55
CA ALA A 73 13.43 -27.49 17.31
C ALA A 73 12.06 -26.87 16.96
N GLY A 74 11.69 -25.85 17.71
CA GLY A 74 10.42 -25.15 17.62
C GLY A 74 9.99 -24.87 16.18
N GLY A 75 8.76 -25.23 15.86
CA GLY A 75 8.20 -25.19 14.52
C GLY A 75 8.21 -23.78 13.93
N ALA A 76 9.21 -23.47 13.13
CA ALA A 76 9.08 -22.48 12.09
C ALA A 76 8.05 -23.06 11.10
N GLY A 77 6.80 -22.60 11.24
CA GLY A 77 5.69 -23.08 10.44
C GLY A 77 6.06 -23.05 8.96
N ARG A 78 6.05 -24.23 8.34
CA ARG A 78 6.30 -24.37 6.89
C ARG A 78 5.39 -23.40 6.16
N ALA A 79 5.97 -22.49 5.36
CA ALA A 79 5.21 -21.55 4.57
C ALA A 79 4.17 -22.30 3.73
N ALA A 80 2.92 -21.81 3.76
CA ALA A 80 1.87 -22.42 2.94
C ALA A 80 2.22 -22.30 1.45
N PRO A 81 1.83 -23.29 0.60
CA PRO A 81 2.13 -23.25 -0.82
C PRO A 81 1.58 -21.96 -1.46
N ALA A 82 2.38 -21.34 -2.33
CA ALA A 82 1.95 -20.16 -3.06
C ALA A 82 0.76 -20.48 -3.99
N LEU A 83 -0.14 -19.51 -4.12
CA LEU A 83 -1.33 -19.60 -4.94
C LEU A 83 -1.10 -18.99 -6.32
N ALA A 84 -1.90 -19.38 -7.31
CA ALA A 84 -1.98 -18.69 -8.60
C ALA A 84 -2.38 -17.22 -8.41
N ARG A 85 -2.05 -16.36 -9.40
CA ARG A 85 -2.41 -14.93 -9.37
C ARG A 85 -3.93 -14.74 -9.31
N SER A 86 -4.39 -13.93 -8.38
CA SER A 86 -5.78 -13.46 -8.27
C SER A 86 -5.82 -12.14 -7.52
N GLU A 87 -6.53 -11.17 -8.06
CA GLU A 87 -6.60 -9.81 -7.50
C GLU A 87 -7.23 -9.81 -6.10
N PRO A 88 -6.68 -9.02 -5.16
CA PRO A 88 -7.30 -8.84 -3.86
C PRO A 88 -8.50 -7.90 -3.96
N GLN A 89 -9.51 -8.14 -3.14
CA GLN A 89 -10.71 -7.31 -3.05
C GLN A 89 -10.82 -6.59 -1.71
N LYS A 90 -10.38 -7.25 -0.63
CA LYS A 90 -10.60 -6.76 0.72
C LYS A 90 -9.46 -7.17 1.64
N ILE A 91 -9.08 -6.27 2.54
CA ILE A 91 -8.17 -6.54 3.65
C ILE A 91 -8.92 -6.42 4.99
N THR A 92 -8.61 -7.31 5.93
CA THR A 92 -9.13 -7.28 7.30
C THR A 92 -7.98 -7.49 8.27
N ILE A 93 -7.87 -6.63 9.28
CA ILE A 93 -6.86 -6.71 10.34
C ILE A 93 -7.58 -6.65 11.69
N PRO A 94 -7.86 -7.81 12.32
CA PRO A 94 -8.67 -7.87 13.53
C PRO A 94 -8.09 -7.05 14.70
N SER A 95 -6.76 -7.08 14.90
CA SER A 95 -6.09 -6.33 15.98
C SER A 95 -6.27 -4.83 15.88
N LEU A 96 -6.54 -4.29 14.68
CA LEU A 96 -6.81 -2.87 14.45
C LEU A 96 -8.32 -2.56 14.31
N ASN A 97 -9.19 -3.57 14.38
CA ASN A 97 -10.61 -3.46 14.00
C ASN A 97 -10.78 -2.84 12.60
N LEU A 98 -9.90 -3.20 11.66
CA LEU A 98 -9.85 -2.64 10.32
C LEU A 98 -10.46 -3.61 9.31
N SER A 99 -11.27 -3.07 8.42
CA SER A 99 -11.81 -3.75 7.24
C SER A 99 -11.94 -2.74 6.11
N SER A 100 -11.23 -2.96 4.99
CA SER A 100 -11.20 -2.07 3.83
C SER A 100 -11.33 -2.86 2.54
N THR A 101 -12.11 -2.38 1.59
CA THR A 101 -11.94 -2.77 0.18
C THR A 101 -10.64 -2.18 -0.33
N LEU A 102 -10.14 -2.72 -1.47
CA LEU A 102 -8.84 -2.33 -1.99
C LEU A 102 -8.99 -1.63 -3.33
N GLU A 103 -8.38 -0.43 -3.43
CA GLU A 103 -8.12 0.20 -4.72
C GLU A 103 -6.96 -0.49 -5.44
N THR A 104 -6.91 -0.34 -6.77
CA THR A 104 -5.76 -0.76 -7.57
C THR A 104 -4.80 0.41 -7.71
N LEU A 105 -3.58 0.24 -7.22
CA LEU A 105 -2.50 1.22 -7.33
C LEU A 105 -1.55 0.84 -8.44
N ARG A 106 -1.20 1.80 -9.28
CA ARG A 106 -0.24 1.64 -10.37
C ARG A 106 1.04 2.41 -10.08
N GLN A 107 1.97 2.34 -11.00
CA GLN A 107 3.16 3.15 -11.00
C GLN A 107 2.87 4.47 -11.73
N ASN A 108 3.33 5.58 -11.16
CA ASN A 108 3.36 6.88 -11.80
C ASN A 108 4.46 6.95 -12.86
N THR A 109 4.43 7.97 -13.71
CA THR A 109 5.44 8.19 -14.76
C THR A 109 6.84 8.48 -14.21
N ASP A 110 6.94 8.95 -12.97
CA ASP A 110 8.20 9.19 -12.26
C ASP A 110 8.74 7.96 -11.52
N GLY A 111 8.10 6.79 -11.70
CA GLY A 111 8.48 5.53 -11.07
C GLY A 111 7.95 5.34 -9.64
N THR A 112 7.28 6.32 -9.06
CA THR A 112 6.68 6.18 -7.72
C THR A 112 5.40 5.36 -7.76
N MET A 113 5.03 4.74 -6.65
CA MET A 113 3.75 4.04 -6.49
C MET A 113 2.62 5.07 -6.28
N GLN A 114 1.48 4.87 -6.94
CA GLN A 114 0.26 5.64 -6.65
C GLN A 114 -0.18 5.41 -5.20
N THR A 115 -0.87 6.40 -4.63
CA THR A 115 -1.53 6.30 -3.33
C THR A 115 -3.03 6.14 -3.50
N PRO A 116 -3.76 5.53 -2.54
CA PRO A 116 -5.21 5.49 -2.58
C PRO A 116 -5.81 6.88 -2.73
N LYS A 117 -6.86 6.99 -3.54
CA LYS A 117 -7.59 8.26 -3.73
C LYS A 117 -8.53 8.53 -2.58
N ASP A 118 -9.15 7.48 -2.05
CA ASP A 118 -9.99 7.55 -0.86
C ASP A 118 -9.14 7.23 0.38
N PRO A 119 -8.97 8.17 1.32
CA PRO A 119 -8.17 7.95 2.53
C PRO A 119 -8.76 6.88 3.48
N ALA A 120 -10.02 6.53 3.32
CA ALA A 120 -10.65 5.45 4.07
C ALA A 120 -10.35 4.06 3.49
N LEU A 121 -9.76 4.00 2.29
CA LEU A 121 -9.44 2.75 1.61
C LEU A 121 -7.92 2.52 1.58
N ALA A 122 -7.53 1.24 1.61
CA ALA A 122 -6.20 0.80 1.25
C ALA A 122 -6.14 0.45 -0.23
N GLY A 123 -4.95 0.36 -0.81
CA GLY A 123 -4.76 0.03 -2.21
C GLY A 123 -3.66 -1.02 -2.42
N TRP A 124 -3.87 -1.93 -3.35
CA TRP A 124 -2.91 -2.94 -3.73
C TRP A 124 -2.08 -2.49 -4.94
N TYR A 125 -0.76 -2.64 -4.86
CA TYR A 125 0.17 -2.33 -5.95
C TYR A 125 0.12 -3.42 -7.02
N GLU A 126 -0.59 -3.14 -8.13
CA GLU A 126 -0.88 -4.07 -9.22
C GLU A 126 0.35 -4.64 -9.94
N PRO A 127 1.43 -3.85 -10.19
CA PRO A 127 2.62 -4.38 -10.84
C PRO A 127 3.33 -5.49 -10.06
N GLY A 128 3.06 -5.58 -8.75
CA GLY A 128 3.64 -6.61 -7.89
C GLY A 128 2.83 -7.92 -7.85
N PRO A 129 3.30 -8.89 -7.03
CA PRO A 129 2.56 -10.12 -6.76
C PRO A 129 1.19 -9.85 -6.15
N THR A 130 0.23 -10.77 -6.39
CA THR A 130 -1.05 -10.76 -5.66
C THR A 130 -0.90 -11.41 -4.30
N PRO A 131 -1.67 -11.00 -3.28
CA PRO A 131 -1.65 -11.66 -1.97
C PRO A 131 -1.89 -13.17 -2.09
N GLY A 132 -0.94 -13.95 -1.57
CA GLY A 132 -0.92 -15.41 -1.67
C GLY A 132 -0.10 -15.97 -2.82
N SER A 133 0.26 -15.19 -3.85
CA SER A 133 1.22 -15.61 -4.87
C SER A 133 2.65 -15.47 -4.34
N GLN A 134 3.59 -16.19 -4.93
CA GLN A 134 5.01 -16.07 -4.58
C GLN A 134 5.49 -14.63 -4.77
N GLY A 135 6.29 -14.14 -3.82
CA GLY A 135 6.80 -12.79 -3.77
C GLY A 135 6.07 -11.87 -2.80
N PRO A 136 6.51 -10.61 -2.64
CA PRO A 136 5.91 -9.65 -1.73
C PRO A 136 4.73 -8.92 -2.38
N ALA A 137 3.51 -9.23 -1.97
CA ALA A 137 2.36 -8.38 -2.30
C ALA A 137 2.44 -7.09 -1.46
N VAL A 138 2.23 -5.93 -2.08
CA VAL A 138 2.30 -4.63 -1.39
C VAL A 138 0.91 -3.99 -1.35
N ILE A 139 0.50 -3.57 -0.16
CA ILE A 139 -0.74 -2.82 0.07
C ILE A 139 -0.37 -1.55 0.82
N ALA A 140 -0.75 -0.40 0.29
CA ALA A 140 -0.49 0.90 0.89
C ALA A 140 -1.78 1.59 1.33
N GLY A 141 -1.66 2.51 2.28
CA GLY A 141 -2.76 3.32 2.78
C GLY A 141 -2.27 4.56 3.50
N HIS A 142 -3.13 5.55 3.63
CA HIS A 142 -2.79 6.78 4.35
C HIS A 142 -2.79 6.58 5.86
N VAL A 143 -1.88 7.25 6.57
CA VAL A 143 -1.89 7.32 8.03
C VAL A 143 -2.87 8.39 8.50
N THR A 144 -2.85 9.57 7.87
CA THR A 144 -3.79 10.67 8.08
C THR A 144 -4.14 11.32 6.74
N TRP A 145 -5.26 12.04 6.69
CA TRP A 145 -5.68 12.84 5.56
C TRP A 145 -6.36 14.11 6.06
N ASN A 146 -5.89 15.28 5.66
CA ASN A 146 -6.40 16.58 6.13
C ASN A 146 -6.53 16.67 7.66
N GLY A 147 -5.56 16.13 8.39
CA GLY A 147 -5.54 16.11 9.85
C GLY A 147 -6.46 15.07 10.52
N ALA A 148 -7.22 14.30 9.76
CA ALA A 148 -8.04 13.21 10.27
C ALA A 148 -7.35 11.85 10.12
N ALA A 149 -7.71 10.89 10.96
CA ALA A 149 -7.29 9.50 10.87
C ALA A 149 -7.69 8.88 9.52
N ALA A 150 -6.78 8.14 8.88
CA ALA A 150 -7.03 7.41 7.66
C ALA A 150 -6.91 5.90 7.87
N VAL A 151 -7.06 5.11 6.79
CA VAL A 151 -7.18 3.65 6.85
C VAL A 151 -6.06 2.97 7.64
N PHE A 152 -4.82 3.46 7.57
CA PHE A 152 -3.65 2.88 8.23
C PHE A 152 -3.10 3.71 9.40
N GLU A 153 -3.92 4.58 10.00
CA GLU A 153 -3.53 5.38 11.18
C GLU A 153 -2.86 4.53 12.27
N LYS A 154 -3.41 3.35 12.54
CA LYS A 154 -2.94 2.47 13.63
C LYS A 154 -1.94 1.40 13.18
N LEU A 155 -1.47 1.43 11.93
CA LEU A 155 -0.62 0.36 11.40
C LEU A 155 0.64 0.13 12.23
N LYS A 156 1.26 1.20 12.75
CA LYS A 156 2.46 1.14 13.60
C LYS A 156 2.24 0.36 14.91
N SER A 157 0.99 0.22 15.37
CA SER A 157 0.67 -0.50 16.61
C SER A 157 0.61 -2.02 16.45
N MET A 158 0.68 -2.54 15.23
CA MET A 158 0.72 -3.98 14.96
C MET A 158 1.98 -4.62 15.56
N LYS A 159 1.89 -5.92 15.83
CA LYS A 159 2.97 -6.68 16.46
C LYS A 159 3.20 -8.00 15.72
N GLY A 160 4.39 -8.59 15.92
CA GLY A 160 4.66 -9.94 15.49
C GLY A 160 3.60 -10.91 16.04
N GLY A 161 3.10 -11.79 15.18
CA GLY A 161 1.99 -12.70 15.49
C GLY A 161 0.59 -12.20 15.15
N ASP A 162 0.39 -10.90 14.92
CA ASP A 162 -0.89 -10.37 14.46
C ASP A 162 -1.30 -10.99 13.11
N THR A 163 -2.61 -11.12 12.91
CA THR A 163 -3.17 -11.74 11.71
C THR A 163 -3.71 -10.70 10.75
N ILE A 164 -3.41 -10.88 9.46
CA ILE A 164 -3.97 -10.11 8.36
C ILE A 164 -4.68 -11.09 7.42
N LYS A 165 -5.91 -10.78 7.02
CA LYS A 165 -6.68 -11.58 6.07
C LYS A 165 -6.92 -10.76 4.80
N VAL A 166 -6.70 -11.38 3.64
CA VAL A 166 -6.97 -10.76 2.34
C VAL A 166 -7.91 -11.66 1.55
N THR A 167 -9.11 -11.16 1.27
CA THR A 167 -10.07 -11.83 0.39
C THR A 167 -9.74 -11.49 -1.06
N ARG A 168 -9.71 -12.50 -1.92
CA ARG A 168 -9.32 -12.41 -3.33
C ARG A 168 -10.53 -12.61 -4.24
N LYS A 169 -10.38 -12.24 -5.50
CA LYS A 169 -11.41 -12.35 -6.54
C LYS A 169 -11.79 -13.80 -6.86
N ASP A 170 -10.88 -14.76 -6.65
CA ASP A 170 -11.14 -16.20 -6.78
C ASP A 170 -11.94 -16.81 -5.61
N GLY A 171 -12.43 -15.96 -4.70
CA GLY A 171 -13.20 -16.36 -3.53
C GLY A 171 -12.36 -16.82 -2.34
N LYS A 172 -11.06 -17.00 -2.51
CA LYS A 172 -10.18 -17.43 -1.42
C LYS A 172 -9.86 -16.30 -0.46
N THR A 173 -9.72 -16.64 0.81
CA THR A 173 -9.19 -15.74 1.84
C THR A 173 -7.81 -16.23 2.26
N VAL A 174 -6.81 -15.39 2.03
CA VAL A 174 -5.42 -15.66 2.43
C VAL A 174 -5.16 -15.06 3.79
N THR A 175 -4.56 -15.86 4.67
CA THR A 175 -4.16 -15.44 6.02
C THR A 175 -2.65 -15.25 6.06
N PHE A 176 -2.23 -14.09 6.56
CA PHE A 176 -0.84 -13.76 6.82
C PHE A 176 -0.63 -13.55 8.31
N THR A 177 0.54 -13.91 8.80
CA THR A 177 1.00 -13.60 10.15
C THR A 177 2.12 -12.57 10.07
N VAL A 178 2.02 -11.54 10.89
CA VAL A 178 3.04 -10.48 10.98
C VAL A 178 4.32 -11.05 11.57
N ASP A 179 5.42 -10.84 10.88
CA ASP A 179 6.76 -11.16 11.36
C ASP A 179 7.34 -10.01 12.18
N ARG A 180 7.23 -8.80 11.64
CA ARG A 180 7.72 -7.56 12.29
C ARG A 180 7.07 -6.31 11.70
N VAL A 181 7.15 -5.24 12.49
CA VAL A 181 6.83 -3.88 12.08
C VAL A 181 8.10 -3.05 12.20
N ALA A 182 8.38 -2.23 11.21
CA ALA A 182 9.55 -1.36 11.21
C ALA A 182 9.20 0.01 10.64
N GLU A 183 9.89 1.03 11.11
CA GLU A 183 9.80 2.39 10.64
C GLU A 183 11.14 2.80 10.06
N TYR A 184 11.12 3.45 8.89
CA TYR A 184 12.29 3.84 8.15
C TYR A 184 12.18 5.30 7.73
N PRO A 185 13.21 6.13 7.93
CA PRO A 185 13.29 7.43 7.28
C PRO A 185 13.11 7.28 5.76
N LYS A 186 12.36 8.16 5.13
CA LYS A 186 12.11 8.05 3.67
C LYS A 186 13.40 8.12 2.85
N ALA A 187 14.39 8.88 3.33
CA ALA A 187 15.70 8.97 2.69
C ALA A 187 16.50 7.65 2.75
N GLU A 188 16.17 6.76 3.69
CA GLU A 188 16.85 5.47 3.93
C GLU A 188 15.89 4.29 3.72
N PHE A 189 14.85 4.48 2.91
CA PHE A 189 13.84 3.46 2.72
C PHE A 189 14.45 2.19 2.10
N PRO A 190 14.28 1.00 2.72
CA PRO A 190 14.95 -0.21 2.30
C PRO A 190 14.22 -0.86 1.12
N THR A 191 14.28 -0.23 -0.06
CA THR A 191 13.54 -0.65 -1.27
C THR A 191 13.72 -2.13 -1.59
N MET A 192 14.98 -2.62 -1.53
CA MET A 192 15.26 -4.03 -1.82
C MET A 192 14.61 -4.99 -0.80
N GLU A 193 14.53 -4.62 0.47
CA GLU A 193 13.91 -5.46 1.49
C GLU A 193 12.39 -5.52 1.34
N VAL A 194 11.79 -4.44 0.88
CA VAL A 194 10.33 -4.32 0.70
C VAL A 194 9.87 -4.99 -0.59
N TYR A 195 10.59 -4.79 -1.70
CA TYR A 195 10.13 -5.17 -3.05
C TYR A 195 10.86 -6.37 -3.68
N LYS A 196 12.00 -6.79 -3.15
CA LYS A 196 12.74 -7.92 -3.72
C LYS A 196 11.91 -9.22 -3.66
N ASN A 197 12.04 -10.02 -4.71
CA ASN A 197 11.36 -11.33 -4.78
C ASN A 197 11.68 -12.23 -3.59
N LEU A 198 10.65 -12.95 -3.15
CA LEU A 198 10.70 -13.94 -2.08
C LEU A 198 10.44 -15.33 -2.67
N ASP A 199 10.94 -16.37 -2.01
CA ASP A 199 10.66 -17.78 -2.32
C ASP A 199 9.30 -18.26 -1.80
N HIS A 200 8.58 -17.41 -1.08
CA HIS A 200 7.27 -17.66 -0.48
C HIS A 200 6.30 -16.50 -0.74
N ALA A 201 5.04 -16.67 -0.37
CA ALA A 201 4.04 -15.62 -0.41
C ALA A 201 4.20 -14.68 0.80
N GLY A 202 4.69 -13.48 0.54
CA GLY A 202 4.83 -12.40 1.52
C GLY A 202 3.79 -11.31 1.36
N LEU A 203 3.60 -10.53 2.41
CA LEU A 203 2.78 -9.32 2.39
C LEU A 203 3.57 -8.17 3.02
N ARG A 204 3.43 -6.99 2.43
CA ARG A 204 3.95 -5.72 2.93
C ARG A 204 2.79 -4.75 3.05
N LEU A 205 2.52 -4.24 4.26
CA LEU A 205 1.63 -3.08 4.43
C LEU A 205 2.50 -1.85 4.63
N VAL A 206 2.19 -0.77 3.91
CA VAL A 206 3.01 0.44 3.89
C VAL A 206 2.15 1.66 4.15
N THR A 207 2.60 2.52 5.05
CA THR A 207 2.00 3.83 5.32
C THR A 207 3.07 4.86 5.66
N CYS A 208 2.72 6.13 5.66
CA CYS A 208 3.59 7.17 6.21
C CYS A 208 3.73 7.00 7.73
N GLY A 209 4.84 7.48 8.28
CA GLY A 209 5.16 7.48 9.70
C GLY A 209 6.17 8.56 10.05
N GLY A 210 6.64 8.56 11.29
CA GLY A 210 7.56 9.59 11.79
C GLY A 210 6.86 10.91 12.11
N ASP A 211 7.63 11.99 12.06
CA ASP A 211 7.15 13.34 12.37
C ASP A 211 6.43 13.95 11.16
N PHE A 212 5.33 14.63 11.44
CA PHE A 212 4.58 15.38 10.44
C PHE A 212 5.03 16.84 10.38
N ASP A 213 5.55 17.27 9.23
CA ASP A 213 5.84 18.69 8.96
C ASP A 213 4.58 19.36 8.37
N PRO A 214 3.88 20.21 9.15
CA PRO A 214 2.65 20.86 8.70
C PRO A 214 2.87 21.90 7.59
N LYS A 215 4.09 22.39 7.42
CA LYS A 215 4.41 23.38 6.36
C LYS A 215 4.60 22.69 5.01
N LYS A 216 5.10 21.47 5.01
CA LYS A 216 5.32 20.65 3.81
C LYS A 216 4.22 19.64 3.56
N HIS A 217 3.26 19.50 4.50
CA HIS A 217 2.26 18.41 4.49
C HIS A 217 2.91 17.03 4.28
N TYR A 218 3.96 16.74 5.04
CA TYR A 218 4.85 15.63 4.77
C TYR A 218 5.25 14.90 6.06
N TYR A 219 5.21 13.58 6.01
CA TYR A 219 5.79 12.68 7.01
C TYR A 219 7.22 12.31 6.59
N ASP A 220 8.17 12.31 7.50
CA ASP A 220 9.59 12.06 7.22
C ASP A 220 9.94 10.57 7.08
N SER A 221 9.06 9.68 7.52
CA SER A 221 9.30 8.24 7.58
C SER A 221 8.17 7.44 6.92
N ASN A 222 8.39 6.15 6.73
CA ASN A 222 7.38 5.16 6.37
C ASN A 222 7.37 4.03 7.40
N VAL A 223 6.18 3.54 7.73
CA VAL A 223 5.99 2.30 8.50
C VAL A 223 5.73 1.16 7.54
N VAL A 224 6.44 0.05 7.74
CA VAL A 224 6.29 -1.18 6.96
C VAL A 224 5.99 -2.35 7.90
N VAL A 225 4.88 -3.04 7.64
CA VAL A 225 4.55 -4.32 8.25
C VAL A 225 5.01 -5.43 7.32
N PHE A 226 5.83 -6.32 7.81
CA PHE A 226 6.29 -7.51 7.10
C PHE A 226 5.53 -8.72 7.61
N ALA A 227 4.92 -9.47 6.70
CA ALA A 227 4.14 -10.65 7.04
C ALA A 227 4.35 -11.77 6.02
N ARG A 228 4.19 -13.02 6.47
CA ARG A 228 4.24 -14.21 5.62
C ARG A 228 2.89 -14.92 5.61
N MET A 229 2.57 -15.56 4.50
CA MET A 229 1.37 -16.38 4.37
C MET A 229 1.45 -17.61 5.29
N THR A 230 0.38 -17.82 6.06
CA THR A 230 0.25 -18.96 6.98
C THR A 230 -0.94 -19.86 6.64
N GLY A 231 -1.85 -19.44 5.76
CA GLY A 231 -2.98 -20.24 5.32
C GLY A 231 -3.80 -19.61 4.22
N ALA A 232 -4.64 -20.42 3.61
CA ALA A 232 -5.67 -19.99 2.66
C ALA A 232 -6.89 -20.89 2.79
N ALA A 233 -8.08 -20.30 2.69
CA ALA A 233 -9.37 -20.97 2.74
C ALA A 233 -10.26 -20.51 1.59
#